data_b355fa925a47d79b12e156722ea464b9
#
_entry.id   b355fa925a47d79b12e156722ea464b9
#
_cell.length_a   1.000
_cell.length_b   1.000
_cell.length_c   1.000
_cell.angle_alpha   90.00
_cell.angle_beta   90.00
_cell.angle_gamma   90.00
#
_symmetry.space_group_name_H-M   'P 1'
#
loop_
_entity.id
_entity.type
_entity.pdbx_description
1 polymer ?
#
loop_
_entity_poly.entity_id
_entity_poly.type
_entity_poly.pdbx_seq_one_letter_code
_entity_poly.pdbx_strand_id
1 'polypeptide(L)'
;TLQRSDDELRELTGYRFVTDRPLLVLVNINENDIEDTAAIESEYSLKFGSPSTEVAAFAATIEEEMAQLAPDEATSFRADLGLPSESSKDRAIRSAYSLLGMHSFLTTGKDEVRAWPIPIGTTAAQAAGKIHSDLERGFIRAEVTSFSDYHASEGSSATLRQNGRTRTEGKDYVVEDGDILSILFNV
;
A
#
# COMPACT_ATOMS: atom_id res chain seq x y z
N THR A 1 16.54 -14.48 -17.52
CA THR A 1 16.57 -14.30 -16.04
C THR A 1 17.07 -15.61 -15.45
N LEU A 2 18.20 -15.57 -14.77
CA LEU A 2 18.72 -16.72 -14.02
C LEU A 2 17.77 -16.99 -12.84
N GLN A 3 17.19 -18.21 -12.78
CA GLN A 3 16.51 -18.66 -11.58
C GLN A 3 17.59 -18.97 -10.53
N ARG A 4 17.53 -18.27 -9.40
CA ARG A 4 18.44 -18.45 -8.28
C ARG A 4 17.75 -19.28 -7.20
N SER A 5 18.51 -20.13 -6.54
CA SER A 5 18.04 -20.85 -5.36
C SER A 5 17.98 -19.92 -4.13
N ASP A 6 17.23 -20.30 -3.10
CA ASP A 6 17.14 -19.54 -1.85
C ASP A 6 18.50 -19.34 -1.17
N ASP A 7 19.40 -20.31 -1.29
CA ASP A 7 20.75 -20.23 -0.72
C ASP A 7 21.62 -19.22 -1.49
N GLU A 8 21.54 -19.21 -2.84
CA GLU A 8 22.22 -18.21 -3.66
C GLU A 8 21.69 -16.79 -3.39
N LEU A 9 20.37 -16.64 -3.17
CA LEU A 9 19.77 -15.35 -2.79
C LEU A 9 20.31 -14.87 -1.43
N ARG A 10 20.45 -15.77 -0.46
CA ARG A 10 21.01 -15.43 0.86
C ARG A 10 22.47 -14.98 0.78
N GLU A 11 23.29 -15.68 0.02
CA GLU A 11 24.70 -15.31 -0.20
C GLU A 11 24.82 -13.94 -0.89
N LEU A 12 23.97 -13.65 -1.86
CA LEU A 12 23.98 -12.39 -2.61
C LEU A 12 23.41 -11.20 -1.82
N THR A 13 22.56 -11.44 -0.82
CA THR A 13 21.92 -10.38 -0.01
C THR A 13 22.95 -9.42 0.62
N GLY A 14 24.13 -9.93 0.98
CA GLY A 14 25.22 -9.14 1.56
C GLY A 14 25.80 -8.09 0.61
N TYR A 15 25.75 -8.33 -0.71
CA TYR A 15 26.34 -7.45 -1.74
C TYR A 15 25.45 -6.27 -2.12
N ARG A 16 24.13 -6.36 -1.85
CA ARG A 16 23.13 -5.31 -2.13
C ARG A 16 23.21 -4.76 -3.56
N PHE A 17 23.29 -5.64 -4.56
CA PHE A 17 23.34 -5.22 -5.96
C PHE A 17 22.12 -4.36 -6.32
N VAL A 18 22.36 -3.25 -7.02
CA VAL A 18 21.29 -2.36 -7.49
C VAL A 18 20.35 -3.09 -8.46
N THR A 19 20.90 -4.00 -9.27
CA THR A 19 20.14 -4.81 -10.23
C THR A 19 19.21 -5.84 -9.62
N ASP A 20 19.34 -6.13 -8.32
CA ASP A 20 18.45 -7.03 -7.58
C ASP A 20 17.29 -6.29 -6.89
N ARG A 21 17.28 -4.96 -6.99
CA ARG A 21 16.22 -4.15 -6.40
C ARG A 21 15.04 -4.01 -7.34
N PRO A 22 13.81 -3.99 -6.79
CA PRO A 22 12.65 -3.59 -7.57
C PRO A 22 12.85 -2.20 -8.18
N LEU A 23 12.38 -2.01 -9.42
CA LEU A 23 12.51 -0.76 -10.15
C LEU A 23 11.12 -0.22 -10.50
N LEU A 24 10.80 0.98 -10.03
CA LEU A 24 9.66 1.75 -10.50
C LEU A 24 10.15 2.79 -11.51
N VAL A 25 9.70 2.68 -12.76
CA VAL A 25 9.99 3.64 -13.83
C VAL A 25 8.81 4.61 -13.94
N LEU A 26 9.06 5.87 -13.64
CA LEU A 26 8.07 6.93 -13.80
C LEU A 26 8.36 7.71 -15.10
N VAL A 27 7.46 7.62 -16.06
CA VAL A 27 7.59 8.29 -17.37
C VAL A 27 6.80 9.60 -17.32
N ASN A 28 7.49 10.73 -17.41
CA ASN A 28 6.83 12.03 -17.54
C ASN A 28 6.42 12.26 -18.99
N ILE A 29 5.12 12.45 -19.25
CA ILE A 29 4.54 12.68 -20.56
C ILE A 29 3.98 14.10 -20.68
N ASN A 30 3.76 14.56 -21.92
CA ASN A 30 3.07 15.82 -22.16
C ASN A 30 1.55 15.65 -21.97
N GLU A 31 0.86 16.77 -21.79
CA GLU A 31 -0.62 16.80 -21.71
C GLU A 31 -1.30 16.22 -22.98
N ASN A 32 -0.67 16.42 -24.16
CA ASN A 32 -1.19 15.90 -25.42
C ASN A 32 -1.10 14.37 -25.56
N ASP A 33 -0.31 13.73 -24.71
CA ASP A 33 -0.05 12.29 -24.72
C ASP A 33 -0.88 11.53 -23.66
N ILE A 34 -1.78 12.23 -22.97
CA ILE A 34 -2.59 11.67 -21.87
C ILE A 34 -3.43 10.48 -22.34
N GLU A 35 -4.07 10.62 -23.52
CA GLU A 35 -4.89 9.54 -24.11
C GLU A 35 -4.05 8.29 -24.44
N ASP A 36 -2.76 8.46 -24.68
CA ASP A 36 -1.81 7.40 -25.03
C ASP A 36 -1.08 6.80 -23.81
N THR A 37 -1.42 7.22 -22.59
CA THR A 37 -0.74 6.79 -21.35
C THR A 37 -0.54 5.28 -21.29
N ALA A 38 -1.59 4.50 -21.54
CA ALA A 38 -1.53 3.03 -21.48
C ALA A 38 -0.60 2.43 -22.56
N ALA A 39 -0.58 3.01 -23.74
CA ALA A 39 0.32 2.58 -24.84
C ALA A 39 1.78 2.87 -24.48
N ILE A 40 2.05 4.04 -23.92
CA ILE A 40 3.38 4.46 -23.46
C ILE A 40 3.85 3.54 -22.32
N GLU A 41 3.02 3.26 -21.32
CA GLU A 41 3.36 2.32 -20.24
C GLU A 41 3.68 0.93 -20.76
N SER A 42 2.91 0.46 -21.74
CA SER A 42 3.15 -0.84 -22.41
C SER A 42 4.47 -0.87 -23.16
N GLU A 43 4.78 0.18 -23.93
CA GLU A 43 6.05 0.31 -24.67
C GLU A 43 7.25 0.26 -23.72
N TYR A 44 7.23 1.07 -22.67
CA TYR A 44 8.31 1.12 -21.68
C TYR A 44 8.42 -0.16 -20.88
N SER A 45 7.29 -0.83 -20.57
CA SER A 45 7.28 -2.13 -19.94
C SER A 45 7.94 -3.21 -20.80
N LEU A 46 7.72 -3.19 -22.10
CA LEU A 46 8.40 -4.08 -23.04
C LEU A 46 9.91 -3.80 -23.14
N LYS A 47 10.29 -2.52 -23.03
CA LYS A 47 11.69 -2.08 -23.16
C LYS A 47 12.53 -2.33 -21.91
N PHE A 48 11.94 -2.13 -20.73
CA PHE A 48 12.63 -2.21 -19.44
C PHE A 48 12.10 -3.33 -18.55
N GLY A 49 11.05 -4.04 -18.98
CA GLY A 49 10.32 -4.99 -18.18
C GLY A 49 11.18 -6.14 -17.65
N SER A 50 11.16 -6.29 -16.35
CA SER A 50 11.57 -7.49 -15.63
C SER A 50 10.45 -7.84 -14.63
N PRO A 51 10.42 -9.05 -14.05
CA PRO A 51 9.42 -9.41 -13.06
C PRO A 51 9.38 -8.48 -11.83
N SER A 52 10.46 -7.72 -11.61
CA SER A 52 10.61 -6.76 -10.51
C SER A 52 10.60 -5.30 -10.99
N THR A 53 10.03 -5.03 -12.17
CA THR A 53 9.93 -3.67 -12.72
C THR A 53 8.47 -3.32 -12.96
N GLU A 54 8.06 -2.16 -12.52
CA GLU A 54 6.75 -1.56 -12.81
C GLU A 54 6.95 -0.22 -13.51
N VAL A 55 6.06 0.11 -14.43
CA VAL A 55 6.11 1.35 -15.21
C VAL A 55 4.81 2.10 -15.00
N ALA A 56 4.91 3.40 -14.72
CA ALA A 56 3.77 4.30 -14.66
C ALA A 56 4.09 5.59 -15.42
N ALA A 57 3.17 6.05 -16.25
CA ALA A 57 3.28 7.32 -16.96
C ALA A 57 2.30 8.36 -16.39
N PHE A 58 2.70 9.61 -16.38
CA PHE A 58 1.89 10.72 -15.88
C PHE A 58 2.35 12.05 -16.46
N ALA A 59 1.43 13.00 -16.57
CA ALA A 59 1.72 14.36 -16.97
C ALA A 59 2.00 15.21 -15.71
N ALA A 60 3.26 15.41 -15.38
CA ALA A 60 3.65 16.10 -14.14
C ALA A 60 3.12 17.55 -14.07
N THR A 61 3.08 18.26 -15.18
CA THR A 61 2.54 19.64 -15.26
C THR A 61 1.07 19.67 -14.85
N ILE A 62 0.27 18.75 -15.38
CA ILE A 62 -1.16 18.65 -15.04
C ILE A 62 -1.37 18.28 -13.57
N GLU A 63 -0.57 17.35 -13.05
CA GLU A 63 -0.65 16.99 -11.63
C GLU A 63 -0.26 18.16 -10.71
N GLU A 64 0.73 18.98 -11.11
CA GLU A 64 1.11 20.19 -10.38
C GLU A 64 0.00 21.25 -10.39
N GLU A 65 -0.65 21.47 -11.52
CA GLU A 65 -1.79 22.39 -11.63
C GLU A 65 -2.97 21.92 -10.77
N MET A 66 -3.31 20.62 -10.84
CA MET A 66 -4.38 20.04 -10.02
C MET A 66 -4.10 20.11 -8.52
N ALA A 67 -2.83 20.02 -8.11
CA ALA A 67 -2.45 20.14 -6.70
C ALA A 67 -2.70 21.53 -6.10
N GLN A 68 -2.93 22.54 -6.94
CA GLN A 68 -3.24 23.92 -6.52
C GLN A 68 -4.76 24.18 -6.43
N LEU A 69 -5.59 23.25 -6.93
CA LEU A 69 -7.04 23.36 -6.92
C LEU A 69 -7.64 22.85 -5.60
N ALA A 70 -8.87 23.30 -5.30
CA ALA A 70 -9.65 22.66 -4.24
C ALA A 70 -10.00 21.21 -4.64
N PRO A 71 -10.20 20.28 -3.68
CA PRO A 71 -10.41 18.86 -3.97
C PRO A 71 -11.55 18.57 -4.97
N ASP A 72 -12.66 19.30 -4.85
CA ASP A 72 -13.82 19.13 -5.73
C ASP A 72 -13.53 19.65 -7.16
N GLU A 73 -12.79 20.76 -7.27
CA GLU A 73 -12.37 21.33 -8.55
C GLU A 73 -11.36 20.40 -9.24
N ALA A 74 -10.38 19.87 -8.49
CA ALA A 74 -9.41 18.92 -9.00
C ALA A 74 -10.08 17.65 -9.53
N THR A 75 -11.12 17.15 -8.83
CA THR A 75 -11.89 15.98 -9.25
C THR A 75 -12.63 16.24 -10.57
N SER A 76 -13.28 17.40 -10.70
CA SER A 76 -13.99 17.79 -11.93
C SER A 76 -13.02 17.97 -13.09
N PHE A 77 -11.92 18.68 -12.86
CA PHE A 77 -10.89 18.93 -13.86
C PHE A 77 -10.24 17.63 -14.38
N ARG A 78 -9.99 16.67 -13.46
CA ARG A 78 -9.49 15.34 -13.81
C ARG A 78 -10.46 14.59 -14.73
N ALA A 79 -11.77 14.64 -14.42
CA ALA A 79 -12.80 14.00 -15.23
C ALA A 79 -12.91 14.65 -16.63
N ASP A 80 -12.83 15.97 -16.71
CA ASP A 80 -12.89 16.72 -17.98
C ASP A 80 -11.71 16.39 -18.92
N LEU A 81 -10.54 16.09 -18.35
CA LEU A 81 -9.36 15.66 -19.10
C LEU A 81 -9.34 14.15 -19.39
N GLY A 82 -10.37 13.38 -19.00
CA GLY A 82 -10.41 11.93 -19.17
C GLY A 82 -9.36 11.16 -18.36
N LEU A 83 -8.78 11.79 -17.34
CA LEU A 83 -7.78 11.17 -16.47
C LEU A 83 -8.42 10.17 -15.49
N PRO A 84 -7.67 9.15 -15.03
CA PRO A 84 -8.11 8.27 -13.96
C PRO A 84 -8.53 9.06 -12.71
N SER A 85 -9.54 8.60 -11.98
CA SER A 85 -10.00 9.23 -10.73
C SER A 85 -8.91 9.27 -9.66
N GLU A 86 -8.01 8.29 -9.66
CA GLU A 86 -6.85 8.24 -8.79
C GLU A 86 -5.73 9.17 -9.28
N SER A 87 -5.12 9.93 -8.37
CA SER A 87 -3.99 10.80 -8.73
C SER A 87 -2.76 9.97 -9.14
N SER A 88 -1.94 10.52 -10.02
CA SER A 88 -0.69 9.88 -10.44
C SER A 88 0.27 9.66 -9.25
N LYS A 89 0.23 10.56 -8.27
CA LYS A 89 0.97 10.41 -7.01
C LYS A 89 0.51 9.15 -6.24
N ASP A 90 -0.80 8.98 -6.05
CA ASP A 90 -1.33 7.84 -5.29
C ASP A 90 -1.07 6.53 -6.05
N ARG A 91 -1.20 6.54 -7.37
CA ARG A 91 -0.84 5.41 -8.24
C ARG A 91 0.64 5.04 -8.11
N ALA A 92 1.56 6.01 -8.15
CA ALA A 92 2.99 5.76 -7.97
C ALA A 92 3.32 5.19 -6.58
N ILE A 93 2.67 5.69 -5.52
CA ILE A 93 2.83 5.15 -4.16
C ILE A 93 2.33 3.71 -4.10
N ARG A 94 1.17 3.40 -4.66
CA ARG A 94 0.61 2.05 -4.70
C ARG A 94 1.53 1.09 -5.44
N SER A 95 2.05 1.49 -6.61
CA SER A 95 3.03 0.73 -7.38
C SER A 95 4.30 0.44 -6.58
N ALA A 96 4.80 1.42 -5.84
CA ALA A 96 5.96 1.23 -4.97
C ALA A 96 5.68 0.21 -3.85
N TYR A 97 4.51 0.27 -3.22
CA TYR A 97 4.10 -0.72 -2.21
C TYR A 97 3.98 -2.12 -2.80
N SER A 98 3.33 -2.25 -3.96
CA SER A 98 3.20 -3.51 -4.71
C SER A 98 4.55 -4.13 -5.02
N LEU A 99 5.46 -3.35 -5.62
CA LEU A 99 6.83 -3.78 -5.94
C LEU A 99 7.63 -4.25 -4.74
N LEU A 100 7.42 -3.61 -3.58
CA LEU A 100 8.09 -3.98 -2.33
C LEU A 100 7.42 -5.15 -1.62
N GLY A 101 6.29 -5.65 -2.14
CA GLY A 101 5.49 -6.70 -1.48
C GLY A 101 4.97 -6.25 -0.13
N MET A 102 4.55 -4.98 -0.03
CA MET A 102 4.09 -4.37 1.22
C MET A 102 2.62 -3.95 1.12
N HIS A 103 1.98 -3.93 2.27
CA HIS A 103 0.68 -3.32 2.49
C HIS A 103 0.64 -2.63 3.86
N SER A 104 -0.48 -2.04 4.24
CA SER A 104 -0.59 -1.34 5.52
C SER A 104 -1.77 -1.84 6.34
N PHE A 105 -1.56 -2.02 7.64
CA PHE A 105 -2.65 -2.08 8.60
C PHE A 105 -2.76 -0.76 9.37
N LEU A 106 -3.88 -0.57 10.03
CA LEU A 106 -4.21 0.65 10.75
C LEU A 106 -4.38 0.38 12.24
N THR A 107 -4.05 1.37 13.04
CA THR A 107 -4.46 1.44 14.45
C THR A 107 -5.25 2.70 14.67
N THR A 108 -6.34 2.60 15.47
CA THR A 108 -7.17 3.72 15.85
C THR A 108 -7.18 3.83 17.38
N GLY A 109 -6.71 4.94 17.89
CA GLY A 109 -6.71 5.28 19.30
C GLY A 109 -7.39 6.62 19.54
N LYS A 110 -7.56 7.00 20.82
CA LYS A 110 -8.13 8.30 21.18
C LYS A 110 -7.22 9.46 20.77
N ASP A 111 -5.90 9.21 20.81
CA ASP A 111 -4.88 10.23 20.63
C ASP A 111 -4.19 10.14 19.27
N GLU A 112 -4.21 8.97 18.61
CA GLU A 112 -3.51 8.73 17.35
C GLU A 112 -4.26 7.73 16.47
N VAL A 113 -4.32 8.07 15.18
CA VAL A 113 -4.67 7.14 14.09
C VAL A 113 -3.44 6.98 13.21
N ARG A 114 -3.00 5.74 12.98
CA ARG A 114 -1.74 5.50 12.27
C ARG A 114 -1.82 4.31 11.31
N ALA A 115 -1.19 4.47 10.15
CA ALA A 115 -0.93 3.40 9.20
C ALA A 115 0.48 2.82 9.44
N TRP A 116 0.56 1.49 9.41
CA TRP A 116 1.77 0.72 9.66
C TRP A 116 2.10 -0.12 8.43
N PRO A 117 3.14 0.23 7.67
CA PRO A 117 3.56 -0.59 6.53
C PRO A 117 4.22 -1.89 7.01
N ILE A 118 3.76 -3.00 6.46
CA ILE A 118 4.24 -4.36 6.74
C ILE A 118 4.38 -5.17 5.45
N PRO A 119 5.28 -6.17 5.40
CA PRO A 119 5.33 -7.14 4.31
C PRO A 119 4.03 -7.96 4.20
N ILE A 120 3.62 -8.28 2.98
CA ILE A 120 2.52 -9.21 2.72
C ILE A 120 2.86 -10.56 3.38
N GLY A 121 1.88 -11.18 4.04
CA GLY A 121 2.08 -12.41 4.79
C GLY A 121 2.49 -12.23 6.26
N THR A 122 2.61 -10.97 6.74
CA THR A 122 2.88 -10.66 8.14
C THR A 122 1.73 -11.12 9.03
N THR A 123 2.05 -11.84 10.11
CA THR A 123 1.04 -12.29 11.08
C THR A 123 0.67 -11.20 12.09
N ALA A 124 -0.50 -11.34 12.76
CA ALA A 124 -0.97 -10.38 13.76
C ALA A 124 0.02 -10.17 14.91
N ALA A 125 0.72 -11.22 15.36
CA ALA A 125 1.76 -11.08 16.38
C ALA A 125 2.94 -10.25 15.86
N GLN A 126 3.42 -10.52 14.63
CA GLN A 126 4.49 -9.75 14.01
C GLN A 126 4.07 -8.29 13.74
N ALA A 127 2.82 -8.06 13.31
CA ALA A 127 2.26 -6.72 13.14
C ALA A 127 2.22 -5.96 14.48
N ALA A 128 1.85 -6.61 15.58
CA ALA A 128 1.97 -6.04 16.92
C ALA A 128 3.40 -5.64 17.27
N GLY A 129 4.39 -6.47 16.88
CA GLY A 129 5.83 -6.19 17.01
C GLY A 129 6.29 -4.96 16.23
N LYS A 130 5.64 -4.65 15.11
CA LYS A 130 5.90 -3.44 14.34
C LYS A 130 5.52 -2.16 15.11
N ILE A 131 4.50 -2.25 15.96
CA ILE A 131 4.10 -1.14 16.85
C ILE A 131 5.07 -1.04 18.02
N HIS A 132 5.26 -2.14 18.74
CA HIS A 132 6.21 -2.23 19.86
C HIS A 132 6.54 -3.69 20.19
N SER A 133 7.80 -3.96 20.54
CA SER A 133 8.28 -5.32 20.88
C SER A 133 7.53 -5.99 22.05
N ASP A 134 7.03 -5.19 23.00
CA ASP A 134 6.25 -5.71 24.13
C ASP A 134 4.88 -6.22 23.70
N LEU A 135 4.28 -5.60 22.66
CA LEU A 135 2.99 -6.05 22.11
C LEU A 135 3.14 -7.42 21.42
N GLU A 136 4.26 -7.66 20.74
CA GLU A 136 4.56 -8.96 20.13
C GLU A 136 4.77 -10.04 21.21
N ARG A 137 5.63 -9.73 22.20
CA ARG A 137 5.97 -10.66 23.27
C ARG A 137 4.78 -11.04 24.14
N GLY A 138 3.93 -10.07 24.46
CA GLY A 138 2.74 -10.25 25.28
C GLY A 138 1.46 -10.51 24.49
N PHE A 139 1.52 -10.76 23.17
CA PHE A 139 0.36 -10.89 22.32
C PHE A 139 -0.60 -11.99 22.80
N ILE A 140 -1.87 -11.63 23.00
CA ILE A 140 -2.95 -12.55 23.34
C ILE A 140 -3.84 -12.78 22.13
N ARG A 141 -4.38 -11.69 21.57
CA ARG A 141 -5.27 -11.70 20.41
C ARG A 141 -5.37 -10.29 19.80
N ALA A 142 -5.89 -10.20 18.59
CA ALA A 142 -6.27 -8.94 17.98
C ALA A 142 -7.76 -8.91 17.69
N GLU A 143 -8.39 -7.77 17.93
CA GLU A 143 -9.68 -7.44 17.33
C GLU A 143 -9.40 -6.81 15.98
N VAL A 144 -9.99 -7.37 14.92
CA VAL A 144 -9.76 -6.98 13.53
C VAL A 144 -11.06 -6.50 12.91
N THR A 145 -11.01 -5.35 12.26
CA THR A 145 -12.12 -4.78 11.49
C THR A 145 -11.57 -4.28 10.16
N SER A 146 -12.27 -4.52 9.04
CA SER A 146 -11.86 -3.97 7.76
C SER A 146 -12.04 -2.44 7.73
N PHE A 147 -11.19 -1.74 6.97
CA PHE A 147 -11.34 -0.29 6.77
C PHE A 147 -12.72 0.08 6.21
N SER A 148 -13.25 -0.73 5.27
CA SER A 148 -14.56 -0.48 4.67
C SER A 148 -15.70 -0.55 5.69
N ASP A 149 -15.70 -1.55 6.59
CA ASP A 149 -16.69 -1.66 7.66
C ASP A 149 -16.56 -0.52 8.68
N TYR A 150 -15.31 -0.16 9.01
CA TYR A 150 -15.05 0.94 9.93
C TYR A 150 -15.54 2.28 9.39
N HIS A 151 -15.27 2.55 8.12
CA HIS A 151 -15.74 3.76 7.43
C HIS A 151 -17.27 3.80 7.34
N ALA A 152 -17.90 2.69 6.96
CA ALA A 152 -19.37 2.58 6.88
C ALA A 152 -20.07 2.75 8.23
N SER A 153 -19.38 2.48 9.36
CA SER A 153 -19.88 2.67 10.72
C SER A 153 -19.57 4.03 11.32
N GLU A 154 -19.02 4.96 10.52
CA GLU A 154 -18.54 6.27 10.98
C GLU A 154 -17.57 6.17 12.18
N GLY A 155 -16.78 5.10 12.21
CA GLY A 155 -15.80 4.85 13.28
C GLY A 155 -16.39 4.31 14.60
N SER A 156 -17.66 3.94 14.62
CA SER A 156 -18.32 3.45 15.84
C SER A 156 -17.95 2.00 16.15
N SER A 157 -17.00 1.78 17.05
CA SER A 157 -16.62 0.44 17.52
C SER A 157 -17.79 -0.33 18.17
N ALA A 158 -18.73 0.36 18.78
CA ALA A 158 -19.92 -0.26 19.35
C ALA A 158 -20.83 -0.83 18.28
N THR A 159 -21.09 -0.07 17.21
CA THR A 159 -21.88 -0.49 16.06
C THR A 159 -21.23 -1.67 15.35
N LEU A 160 -19.90 -1.64 15.17
CA LEU A 160 -19.13 -2.72 14.54
C LEU A 160 -19.26 -4.04 15.30
N ARG A 161 -19.11 -4.01 16.62
CA ARG A 161 -19.29 -5.21 17.47
C ARG A 161 -20.74 -5.72 17.45
N GLN A 162 -21.72 -4.84 17.53
CA GLN A 162 -23.13 -5.19 17.48
C GLN A 162 -23.50 -5.88 16.15
N ASN A 163 -22.92 -5.43 15.04
CA ASN A 163 -23.17 -5.94 13.70
C ASN A 163 -22.26 -7.16 13.36
N GLY A 164 -21.43 -7.64 14.29
CA GLY A 164 -20.52 -8.76 14.06
C GLY A 164 -19.42 -8.47 13.03
N ARG A 165 -19.07 -7.18 12.84
CA ARG A 165 -18.04 -6.75 11.90
C ARG A 165 -16.64 -6.70 12.51
N THR A 166 -16.52 -6.93 13.80
CA THR A 166 -15.24 -7.07 14.49
C THR A 166 -14.99 -8.55 14.72
N ARG A 167 -13.90 -9.06 14.17
CA ARG A 167 -13.42 -10.44 14.34
C ARG A 167 -12.40 -10.49 15.47
N THR A 168 -12.30 -11.63 16.13
CA THR A 168 -11.22 -11.87 17.11
C THR A 168 -10.27 -12.89 16.51
N GLU A 169 -9.02 -12.50 16.34
CA GLU A 169 -8.02 -13.28 15.64
C GLU A 169 -6.82 -13.62 16.54
N GLY A 170 -6.24 -14.79 16.30
CA GLY A 170 -5.07 -15.28 17.00
C GLY A 170 -3.74 -14.77 16.43
N LYS A 171 -2.64 -15.22 17.04
CA LYS A 171 -1.28 -14.80 16.66
C LYS A 171 -0.89 -15.09 15.21
N ASP A 172 -1.43 -16.16 14.63
CA ASP A 172 -1.08 -16.67 13.29
C ASP A 172 -2.01 -16.11 12.18
N TYR A 173 -2.95 -15.23 12.52
CA TYR A 173 -3.77 -14.54 11.55
C TYR A 173 -2.89 -13.70 10.64
N VAL A 174 -2.99 -13.91 9.33
CA VAL A 174 -2.28 -13.10 8.32
C VAL A 174 -3.06 -11.82 8.10
N VAL A 175 -2.43 -10.70 8.42
CA VAL A 175 -3.03 -9.37 8.31
C VAL A 175 -3.28 -9.02 6.85
N GLU A 176 -4.46 -8.46 6.56
CA GLU A 176 -4.86 -8.00 5.24
C GLU A 176 -4.66 -6.48 5.09
N ASP A 177 -4.56 -6.00 3.85
CA ASP A 177 -4.43 -4.56 3.58
C ASP A 177 -5.66 -3.80 4.06
N GLY A 178 -5.43 -2.73 4.82
CA GLY A 178 -6.51 -1.92 5.39
C GLY A 178 -7.20 -2.53 6.62
N ASP A 179 -6.70 -3.63 7.18
CA ASP A 179 -7.17 -4.11 8.48
C ASP A 179 -6.92 -3.08 9.58
N ILE A 180 -7.90 -2.83 10.41
CA ILE A 180 -7.77 -2.03 11.64
C ILE A 180 -7.60 -2.99 12.81
N LEU A 181 -6.44 -2.93 13.45
CA LEU A 181 -6.07 -3.83 14.54
C LEU A 181 -6.14 -3.14 15.91
N SER A 182 -6.82 -3.80 16.84
CA SER A 182 -6.75 -3.48 18.28
C SER A 182 -6.12 -4.66 19.00
N ILE A 183 -4.88 -4.47 19.49
CA ILE A 183 -4.07 -5.54 20.06
C ILE A 183 -4.38 -5.68 21.57
N LEU A 184 -4.76 -6.88 21.99
CA LEU A 184 -4.84 -7.25 23.39
C LEU A 184 -3.57 -8.02 23.77
N PHE A 185 -2.87 -7.53 24.77
CA PHE A 185 -1.59 -8.09 25.22
C PHE A 185 -1.51 -8.08 26.75
N ASN A 186 -0.58 -8.87 27.27
CA ASN A 186 -0.22 -8.91 28.70
C ASN A 186 1.31 -8.93 28.83
N VAL A 187 1.86 -8.00 29.59
CA VAL A 187 3.32 -7.88 29.86
C VAL A 187 3.59 -8.27 31.32
#